data_240ea46f7f467f6249cc464c3612ffc6
#
_entry.id   240ea46f7f467f6249cc464c3612ffc6
#
_cell.length_a   1.000
_cell.length_b   1.000
_cell.length_c   1.000
_cell.angle_alpha   90.00
_cell.angle_beta   90.00
_cell.angle_gamma   90.00
#
_symmetry.space_group_name_H-M   'P 1'
#
loop_
_entity.id
_entity.type
_entity.pdbx_description
1 polymer ?
#
loop_
_entity_poly.entity_id
_entity_poly.type
_entity_poly.pdbx_seq_one_letter_code
_entity_poly.pdbx_strand_id
1 'polypeptide(L)'
;DRPRGDVALAMKVTIDALHMRSTIQYSTWAPYHWLLDREDFDESPTWWDDTTRVKLLRGSHVLEMARKAEKDFENDWDVVKDELAEIAVDERLFPSVPMDFLREVFRRAVAAIHSRSFNTSMPGEEACDAAQESERTVLVPVLDCANHHRQPRECQWQMNPIHHWEDRRVDIGKWSIVVGALKDFKPGDPVRI
;
A
#
# COMPACT_ATOMS: atom_id res chain seq x y z
N ASP A 1 14.30 1.80 16.57
CA ASP A 1 13.97 0.71 15.63
C ASP A 1 13.37 1.33 14.38
N ARG A 2 13.74 0.83 13.21
CA ARG A 2 13.13 1.29 11.97
C ARG A 2 11.79 0.59 11.79
N PRO A 3 10.74 1.29 11.36
CA PRO A 3 9.46 0.65 11.06
C PRO A 3 9.62 -0.38 9.92
N ARG A 4 8.79 -1.41 9.92
CA ARG A 4 8.72 -2.38 8.83
C ARG A 4 8.39 -1.67 7.51
N GLY A 5 8.73 -2.26 6.38
CA GLY A 5 8.57 -1.63 5.07
C GLY A 5 7.12 -1.24 4.74
N ASP A 6 6.15 -2.06 5.13
CA ASP A 6 4.71 -1.78 5.00
C ASP A 6 4.26 -0.62 5.89
N VAL A 7 4.78 -0.54 7.11
CA VAL A 7 4.48 0.57 8.04
C VAL A 7 5.09 1.88 7.54
N ALA A 8 6.33 1.85 7.06
CA ALA A 8 6.98 3.03 6.48
C ALA A 8 6.21 3.53 5.23
N LEU A 9 5.69 2.62 4.41
CA LEU A 9 4.84 2.96 3.28
C LEU A 9 3.51 3.57 3.75
N ALA A 10 2.90 3.03 4.82
CA ALA A 10 1.67 3.58 5.40
C ALA A 10 1.88 4.99 5.96
N MET A 11 3.01 5.24 6.62
CA MET A 11 3.39 6.60 7.06
C MET A 11 3.47 7.55 5.87
N LYS A 12 4.15 7.15 4.79
CA LYS A 12 4.26 7.97 3.58
C LYS A 12 2.90 8.29 2.96
N VAL A 13 2.03 7.28 2.81
CA VAL A 13 0.66 7.46 2.31
C VAL A 13 -0.14 8.39 3.21
N THR A 14 0.02 8.27 4.53
CA THR A 14 -0.62 9.14 5.52
C THR A 14 -0.19 10.60 5.35
N ILE A 15 1.12 10.84 5.26
CA ILE A 15 1.66 12.19 5.07
C ILE A 15 1.15 12.80 3.76
N ASP A 16 1.19 12.06 2.66
CA ASP A 16 0.68 12.52 1.38
C ASP A 16 -0.83 12.84 1.43
N ALA A 17 -1.63 12.04 2.14
CA ALA A 17 -3.05 12.28 2.34
C ALA A 17 -3.31 13.54 3.19
N LEU A 18 -2.48 13.80 4.19
CA LEU A 18 -2.53 15.03 4.99
C LEU A 18 -2.18 16.26 4.13
N HIS A 19 -1.13 16.17 3.32
CA HIS A 19 -0.76 17.22 2.37
C HIS A 19 -1.90 17.60 1.44
N MET A 20 -2.59 16.62 0.88
CA MET A 20 -3.72 16.86 -0.02
C MET A 20 -4.88 17.61 0.66
N ARG A 21 -5.07 17.41 1.95
CA ARG A 21 -6.17 18.03 2.71
C ARG A 21 -5.82 19.43 3.24
N SER A 22 -4.52 19.72 3.41
CA SER A 22 -4.07 20.95 4.08
C SER A 22 -3.60 22.04 3.14
N THR A 23 -3.08 21.70 1.97
CA THR A 23 -2.40 22.64 1.10
C THR A 23 -2.86 22.59 -0.35
N ILE A 24 -2.65 23.73 -1.02
CA ILE A 24 -2.87 23.91 -2.45
C ILE A 24 -1.81 23.19 -3.31
N GLN A 25 -0.77 22.64 -2.70
CA GLN A 25 0.27 21.90 -3.42
C GLN A 25 -0.18 20.44 -3.62
N TYR A 26 -0.55 20.13 -4.85
CA TYR A 26 -0.89 18.77 -5.24
C TYR A 26 0.39 17.95 -5.41
N SER A 27 0.49 16.85 -4.66
CA SER A 27 1.45 15.79 -4.95
C SER A 27 1.19 15.24 -6.36
N THR A 28 2.24 14.79 -7.05
CA THR A 28 2.09 14.03 -8.31
C THR A 28 1.24 12.76 -8.12
N TRP A 29 1.13 12.29 -6.89
CA TRP A 29 0.32 11.15 -6.48
C TRP A 29 -1.13 11.52 -6.11
N ALA A 30 -1.49 12.80 -6.15
CA ALA A 30 -2.84 13.25 -5.77
C ALA A 30 -3.98 12.49 -6.46
N PRO A 31 -3.95 12.19 -7.77
CA PRO A 31 -5.01 11.43 -8.41
C PRO A 31 -5.18 10.03 -7.83
N TYR A 32 -4.06 9.39 -7.43
CA TYR A 32 -4.09 8.08 -6.83
C TYR A 32 -4.60 8.11 -5.39
N HIS A 33 -4.17 9.08 -4.59
CA HIS A 33 -4.71 9.28 -3.24
C HIS A 33 -6.21 9.58 -3.25
N TRP A 34 -6.67 10.31 -4.27
CA TRP A 34 -8.09 10.58 -4.46
C TRP A 34 -8.90 9.32 -4.74
N LEU A 35 -8.31 8.37 -5.44
CA LEU A 35 -8.88 7.04 -5.63
C LEU A 35 -8.97 6.30 -4.29
N LEU A 36 -7.87 6.24 -3.54
CA LEU A 36 -7.81 5.58 -2.24
C LEU A 36 -8.79 6.18 -1.22
N ASP A 37 -8.99 7.51 -1.24
CA ASP A 37 -9.88 8.19 -0.30
C ASP A 37 -11.38 7.87 -0.54
N ARG A 38 -11.72 7.36 -1.71
CA ARG A 38 -13.08 6.92 -2.07
C ARG A 38 -13.38 5.46 -1.76
N GLU A 39 -12.36 4.69 -1.48
CA GLU A 39 -12.53 3.28 -1.13
C GLU A 39 -13.14 3.14 0.26
N ASP A 40 -14.07 2.21 0.39
CA ASP A 40 -14.62 1.82 1.68
C ASP A 40 -13.80 0.66 2.24
N PHE A 41 -12.88 0.99 3.16
CA PHE A 41 -12.07 -0.02 3.85
C PHE A 41 -12.75 -0.56 5.11
N ASP A 42 -13.90 -0.02 5.52
CA ASP A 42 -14.58 -0.40 6.75
C ASP A 42 -15.29 -1.76 6.62
N GLU A 43 -15.47 -2.25 5.38
CA GLU A 43 -15.98 -3.59 5.12
C GLU A 43 -15.02 -4.71 5.54
N SER A 44 -13.73 -4.40 5.78
CA SER A 44 -12.77 -5.40 6.23
C SER A 44 -13.08 -5.87 7.66
N PRO A 45 -13.09 -7.19 7.92
CA PRO A 45 -13.30 -7.75 9.26
C PRO A 45 -12.32 -7.23 10.33
N THR A 46 -11.16 -6.74 9.93
CA THR A 46 -10.17 -6.13 10.82
C THR A 46 -10.73 -4.91 11.56
N TRP A 47 -11.63 -4.16 10.90
CA TRP A 47 -12.16 -2.90 11.43
C TRP A 47 -13.55 -3.02 12.04
N TRP A 48 -14.15 -4.21 12.02
CA TRP A 48 -15.44 -4.45 12.69
C TRP A 48 -15.26 -4.48 14.20
N ASP A 49 -16.31 -4.09 14.92
CA ASP A 49 -16.36 -4.32 16.37
C ASP A 49 -16.33 -5.84 16.69
N ASP A 50 -15.84 -6.18 17.88
CA ASP A 50 -15.64 -7.59 18.24
C ASP A 50 -16.97 -8.37 18.30
N THR A 51 -18.07 -7.72 18.64
CA THR A 51 -19.39 -8.35 18.65
C THR A 51 -19.82 -8.78 17.25
N THR A 52 -19.65 -7.90 16.27
CA THR A 52 -19.92 -8.17 14.86
C THR A 52 -18.99 -9.26 14.33
N ARG A 53 -17.68 -9.16 14.64
CA ARG A 53 -16.70 -10.20 14.26
C ARG A 53 -17.09 -11.58 14.81
N VAL A 54 -17.38 -11.68 16.09
CA VAL A 54 -17.79 -12.96 16.72
C VAL A 54 -19.09 -13.47 16.13
N LYS A 55 -20.07 -12.61 15.90
CA LYS A 55 -21.35 -12.98 15.32
C LYS A 55 -21.24 -13.58 13.93
N LEU A 56 -20.41 -12.98 13.06
CA LEU A 56 -20.33 -13.33 11.64
C LEU A 56 -19.21 -14.34 11.33
N LEU A 57 -18.13 -14.36 12.12
CA LEU A 57 -16.93 -15.15 11.82
C LEU A 57 -16.67 -16.29 12.81
N ARG A 58 -17.61 -16.54 13.76
CA ARG A 58 -17.45 -17.58 14.76
C ARG A 58 -17.18 -18.95 14.11
N GLY A 59 -16.13 -19.61 14.57
CA GLY A 59 -15.70 -20.91 14.06
C GLY A 59 -14.87 -20.84 12.77
N SER A 60 -14.59 -19.63 12.25
CA SER A 60 -13.71 -19.42 11.13
C SER A 60 -12.33 -18.95 11.60
N HIS A 61 -11.25 -19.39 10.94
CA HIS A 61 -9.91 -18.85 11.18
C HIS A 61 -9.78 -17.36 10.86
N VAL A 62 -10.70 -16.80 10.06
CA VAL A 62 -10.75 -15.38 9.73
C VAL A 62 -10.95 -14.52 10.98
N LEU A 63 -11.66 -15.01 11.98
CA LEU A 63 -11.83 -14.29 13.26
C LEU A 63 -10.47 -14.03 13.94
N GLU A 64 -9.63 -15.07 14.02
CA GLU A 64 -8.31 -14.96 14.63
C GLU A 64 -7.38 -14.07 13.79
N MET A 65 -7.47 -14.17 12.48
CA MET A 65 -6.70 -13.30 11.58
C MET A 65 -7.09 -11.83 11.74
N ALA A 66 -8.39 -11.53 11.81
CA ALA A 66 -8.87 -10.15 11.99
C ALA A 66 -8.43 -9.55 13.32
N ARG A 67 -8.53 -10.34 14.42
CA ARG A 67 -8.05 -9.91 15.74
C ARG A 67 -6.54 -9.69 15.77
N LYS A 68 -5.79 -10.56 15.10
CA LYS A 68 -4.35 -10.40 14.98
C LYS A 68 -4.00 -9.14 14.21
N ALA A 69 -4.65 -8.90 13.06
CA ALA A 69 -4.41 -7.71 12.23
C ALA A 69 -4.75 -6.41 12.98
N GLU A 70 -5.83 -6.38 13.76
CA GLU A 70 -6.15 -5.25 14.63
C GLU A 70 -5.05 -5.01 15.68
N LYS A 71 -4.60 -6.07 16.35
CA LYS A 71 -3.50 -5.96 17.32
C LYS A 71 -2.20 -5.49 16.69
N ASP A 72 -1.88 -6.00 15.51
CA ASP A 72 -0.68 -5.58 14.76
C ASP A 72 -0.79 -4.09 14.40
N PHE A 73 -1.95 -3.62 13.97
CA PHE A 73 -2.22 -2.20 13.73
C PHE A 73 -2.02 -1.33 14.98
N GLU A 74 -2.55 -1.74 16.14
CA GLU A 74 -2.37 -0.98 17.39
C GLU A 74 -0.88 -0.87 17.76
N ASN A 75 -0.13 -1.96 17.62
CA ASN A 75 1.31 -1.94 17.85
C ASN A 75 2.04 -1.00 16.88
N ASP A 76 1.70 -1.07 15.59
CA ASP A 76 2.30 -0.22 14.57
C ASP A 76 1.96 1.27 14.82
N TRP A 77 0.70 1.56 15.19
CA TRP A 77 0.26 2.90 15.56
C TRP A 77 1.06 3.45 16.74
N ASP A 78 1.23 2.66 17.80
CA ASP A 78 1.99 3.06 18.99
C ASP A 78 3.45 3.39 18.67
N VAL A 79 4.02 2.76 17.64
CA VAL A 79 5.40 3.05 17.19
C VAL A 79 5.49 4.34 16.40
N VAL A 80 4.48 4.65 15.56
CA VAL A 80 4.60 5.73 14.57
C VAL A 80 3.88 7.02 14.91
N LYS A 81 2.96 7.00 15.87
CA LYS A 81 2.05 8.13 16.17
C LYS A 81 2.76 9.44 16.48
N ASP A 82 3.82 9.36 17.28
CA ASP A 82 4.55 10.56 17.71
C ASP A 82 5.35 11.16 16.56
N GLU A 83 6.02 10.31 15.78
CA GLU A 83 6.75 10.74 14.59
C GLU A 83 5.83 11.33 13.52
N LEU A 84 4.67 10.70 13.28
CA LEU A 84 3.67 11.23 12.35
C LEU A 84 3.10 12.58 12.81
N ALA A 85 2.86 12.75 14.10
CA ALA A 85 2.37 14.00 14.67
C ALA A 85 3.42 15.11 14.53
N GLU A 86 4.69 14.81 14.80
CA GLU A 86 5.79 15.73 14.65
C GLU A 86 5.95 16.18 13.18
N ILE A 87 5.98 15.25 12.23
CA ILE A 87 6.06 15.56 10.80
C ILE A 87 4.87 16.43 10.36
N ALA A 88 3.66 16.12 10.79
CA ALA A 88 2.47 16.87 10.43
C ALA A 88 2.53 18.32 10.90
N VAL A 89 3.14 18.60 12.06
CA VAL A 89 3.36 19.94 12.59
C VAL A 89 4.52 20.64 11.88
N ASP A 90 5.65 19.96 11.70
CA ASP A 90 6.87 20.52 11.08
C ASP A 90 6.64 20.91 9.62
N GLU A 91 5.88 20.10 8.88
CA GLU A 91 5.51 20.43 7.51
C GLU A 91 4.39 21.48 7.42
N ARG A 92 3.96 22.03 8.55
CA ARG A 92 2.88 23.03 8.66
C ARG A 92 1.58 22.60 8.01
N LEU A 93 1.35 21.29 7.99
CA LEU A 93 0.11 20.72 7.46
C LEU A 93 -1.08 21.10 8.33
N PHE A 94 -0.85 21.07 9.65
CA PHE A 94 -1.83 21.50 10.63
C PHE A 94 -1.12 22.15 11.83
N PRO A 95 -1.66 23.23 12.39
CA PRO A 95 -1.12 23.85 13.63
C PRO A 95 -1.14 22.90 14.82
N SER A 96 -2.13 22.03 14.84
CA SER A 96 -2.25 20.88 15.75
C SER A 96 -3.09 19.82 15.08
N VAL A 97 -2.62 18.56 15.09
CA VAL A 97 -3.38 17.44 14.52
C VAL A 97 -4.05 16.69 15.65
N PRO A 98 -5.38 16.59 15.67
CA PRO A 98 -6.06 15.69 16.60
C PRO A 98 -5.58 14.25 16.38
N MET A 99 -5.12 13.60 17.44
CA MET A 99 -4.54 12.24 17.34
C MET A 99 -5.53 11.23 16.78
N ASP A 100 -6.83 11.36 17.11
CA ASP A 100 -7.86 10.49 16.56
C ASP A 100 -8.01 10.64 15.05
N PHE A 101 -7.90 11.87 14.54
CA PHE A 101 -7.92 12.13 13.11
C PHE A 101 -6.68 11.54 12.42
N LEU A 102 -5.50 11.75 12.98
CA LEU A 102 -4.25 11.22 12.46
C LEU A 102 -4.27 9.69 12.44
N ARG A 103 -4.76 9.07 13.51
CA ARG A 103 -4.94 7.63 13.62
C ARG A 103 -5.88 7.10 12.54
N GLU A 104 -6.98 7.79 12.27
CA GLU A 104 -7.93 7.40 11.23
C GLU A 104 -7.30 7.48 9.83
N VAL A 105 -6.54 8.53 9.52
CA VAL A 105 -5.83 8.64 8.24
C VAL A 105 -4.79 7.52 8.09
N PHE A 106 -4.04 7.22 9.15
CA PHE A 106 -3.09 6.12 9.16
C PHE A 106 -3.79 4.75 9.01
N ARG A 107 -4.91 4.53 9.69
CA ARG A 107 -5.73 3.31 9.55
C ARG A 107 -6.14 3.08 8.10
N ARG A 108 -6.60 4.11 7.41
CA ARG A 108 -6.97 4.03 5.99
C ARG A 108 -5.77 3.74 5.10
N ALA A 109 -4.61 4.33 5.39
CA ALA A 109 -3.37 4.04 4.67
C ALA A 109 -2.94 2.58 4.84
N VAL A 110 -2.98 2.02 6.05
CA VAL A 110 -2.70 0.60 6.33
C VAL A 110 -3.68 -0.30 5.59
N ALA A 111 -4.98 0.01 5.62
CA ALA A 111 -6.00 -0.75 4.92
C ALA A 111 -5.78 -0.74 3.38
N ALA A 112 -5.43 0.42 2.82
CA ALA A 112 -5.09 0.54 1.41
C ALA A 112 -3.89 -0.33 1.02
N ILE A 113 -2.84 -0.33 1.84
CA ILE A 113 -1.64 -1.14 1.60
C ILE A 113 -1.98 -2.62 1.68
N HIS A 114 -2.71 -3.06 2.70
CA HIS A 114 -3.08 -4.47 2.83
C HIS A 114 -3.95 -4.97 1.67
N SER A 115 -4.76 -4.11 1.07
CA SER A 115 -5.67 -4.49 -0.03
C SER A 115 -5.04 -4.36 -1.42
N ARG A 116 -4.01 -3.51 -1.60
CA ARG A 116 -3.54 -3.07 -2.91
C ARG A 116 -2.04 -3.23 -3.13
N SER A 117 -1.28 -3.61 -2.10
CA SER A 117 0.16 -3.76 -2.26
C SER A 117 0.54 -5.10 -2.88
N PHE A 118 1.69 -5.08 -3.53
CA PHE A 118 2.36 -6.26 -4.03
C PHE A 118 3.65 -6.49 -3.23
N ASN A 119 3.92 -7.74 -2.90
CA ASN A 119 5.21 -8.12 -2.36
C ASN A 119 6.10 -8.57 -3.53
N THR A 120 7.26 -7.97 -3.62
CA THR A 120 8.20 -8.26 -4.70
C THR A 120 9.64 -8.17 -4.21
N SER A 121 10.49 -9.03 -4.75
CA SER A 121 11.93 -8.91 -4.60
C SER A 121 12.44 -7.89 -5.62
N MET A 122 13.15 -6.85 -5.14
CA MET A 122 13.77 -5.86 -6.02
C MET A 122 15.09 -6.42 -6.51
N PRO A 123 15.24 -6.66 -7.83
CA PRO A 123 16.52 -7.09 -8.38
C PRO A 123 17.54 -5.95 -8.30
N GLY A 124 18.77 -6.23 -7.91
CA GLY A 124 19.88 -5.27 -8.00
C GLY A 124 20.44 -4.70 -6.70
N GLU A 125 19.95 -5.09 -5.54
CA GLU A 125 20.66 -4.87 -4.27
C GLU A 125 21.67 -5.97 -3.95
N GLU A 126 22.16 -6.68 -4.98
CA GLU A 126 23.12 -7.78 -4.88
C GLU A 126 24.50 -7.39 -4.32
N ALA A 127 24.70 -6.13 -4.00
CA ALA A 127 26.03 -5.65 -3.60
C ALA A 127 26.33 -5.77 -2.10
N CYS A 128 25.37 -6.11 -1.26
CA CYS A 128 25.60 -6.25 0.19
C CYS A 128 24.91 -7.51 0.70
N ASP A 129 25.64 -8.57 0.74
CA ASP A 129 25.30 -9.87 1.37
C ASP A 129 24.19 -10.69 0.69
N ALA A 130 24.66 -11.70 -0.05
CA ALA A 130 23.91 -12.68 -0.81
C ALA A 130 22.96 -13.61 -0.01
N ALA A 131 22.35 -13.15 1.07
CA ALA A 131 21.58 -13.98 1.99
C ALA A 131 20.15 -13.51 2.28
N GLN A 132 19.70 -12.33 1.83
CA GLN A 132 18.33 -11.90 2.03
C GLN A 132 17.80 -11.19 0.79
N GLU A 133 17.07 -11.93 -0.05
CA GLU A 133 16.05 -11.33 -0.93
C GLU A 133 15.05 -10.60 -0.01
N SER A 134 15.22 -9.31 0.16
CA SER A 134 14.29 -8.53 0.97
C SER A 134 13.01 -8.34 0.14
N GLU A 135 11.97 -9.11 0.44
CA GLU A 135 10.65 -8.82 -0.06
C GLU A 135 10.27 -7.39 0.34
N ARG A 136 9.91 -6.60 -0.65
CA ARG A 136 9.42 -5.23 -0.44
C ARG A 136 7.96 -5.14 -0.76
N THR A 137 7.24 -4.47 0.10
CA THR A 137 5.84 -4.09 -0.13
C THR A 137 5.82 -2.83 -0.98
N VAL A 138 5.16 -2.88 -2.12
CA VAL A 138 5.05 -1.76 -3.06
C VAL A 138 3.60 -1.51 -3.44
N LEU A 139 3.22 -0.24 -3.57
CA LEU A 139 1.99 0.18 -4.22
C LEU A 139 2.30 0.52 -5.68
N VAL A 140 1.50 -0.01 -6.58
CA VAL A 140 1.66 0.19 -8.02
C VAL A 140 0.38 0.77 -8.59
N PRO A 141 0.25 2.11 -8.61
CA PRO A 141 -0.94 2.76 -9.14
C PRO A 141 -1.30 2.26 -10.54
N VAL A 142 -2.58 2.10 -10.79
CA VAL A 142 -3.17 1.52 -12.00
C VAL A 142 -3.14 -0.01 -12.00
N LEU A 143 -2.01 -0.64 -11.70
CA LEU A 143 -1.93 -2.11 -11.65
C LEU A 143 -2.77 -2.67 -10.48
N ASP A 144 -2.75 -1.99 -9.35
CA ASP A 144 -3.53 -2.34 -8.16
C ASP A 144 -5.05 -2.20 -8.33
N CYS A 145 -5.49 -1.56 -9.42
CA CYS A 145 -6.90 -1.51 -9.82
C CYS A 145 -7.35 -2.78 -10.57
N ALA A 146 -6.41 -3.63 -10.99
CA ALA A 146 -6.75 -4.88 -11.64
C ALA A 146 -7.20 -5.93 -10.62
N ASN A 147 -8.32 -6.59 -10.89
CA ASN A 147 -8.85 -7.62 -10.02
C ASN A 147 -7.96 -8.87 -10.02
N HIS A 148 -7.70 -9.39 -8.84
CA HIS A 148 -7.01 -10.67 -8.71
C HIS A 148 -7.93 -11.83 -9.12
N HIS A 149 -7.38 -12.77 -9.88
CA HIS A 149 -8.10 -13.98 -10.29
C HIS A 149 -7.29 -15.25 -9.95
N ARG A 150 -7.97 -16.22 -9.35
CA ARG A 150 -7.29 -17.45 -8.91
C ARG A 150 -6.75 -18.30 -10.07
N GLN A 151 -7.50 -18.43 -11.16
CA GLN A 151 -7.13 -19.18 -12.37
C GLN A 151 -8.23 -19.08 -13.46
N PRO A 152 -7.88 -19.13 -14.77
CA PRO A 152 -6.54 -18.97 -15.29
C PRO A 152 -6.07 -17.51 -15.18
N ARG A 153 -4.79 -17.29 -15.04
CA ARG A 153 -4.23 -15.94 -15.12
C ARG A 153 -4.44 -15.39 -16.52
N GLU A 154 -4.97 -14.20 -16.60
CA GLU A 154 -5.21 -13.51 -17.87
C GLU A 154 -4.08 -12.55 -18.22
N CYS A 155 -3.40 -12.05 -17.16
CA CYS A 155 -2.19 -11.24 -17.28
C CYS A 155 -1.15 -11.72 -16.28
N GLN A 156 0.10 -11.40 -16.57
CA GLN A 156 1.19 -11.49 -15.60
C GLN A 156 1.90 -10.15 -15.53
N TRP A 157 2.49 -9.87 -14.40
CA TRP A 157 3.32 -8.71 -14.22
C TRP A 157 4.74 -9.11 -13.81
N GLN A 158 5.69 -8.28 -14.18
CA GLN A 158 7.10 -8.44 -13.81
C GLN A 158 7.76 -7.07 -13.65
N MET A 159 8.78 -7.01 -12.82
CA MET A 159 9.63 -5.85 -12.71
C MET A 159 10.85 -6.01 -13.60
N ASN A 160 11.08 -5.02 -14.44
CA ASN A 160 12.24 -5.00 -15.32
C ASN A 160 13.06 -3.72 -15.09
N PRO A 161 14.40 -3.78 -15.18
CA PRO A 161 15.21 -2.57 -15.23
C PRO A 161 14.77 -1.71 -16.42
N ILE A 162 14.84 -0.39 -16.24
CA ILE A 162 14.54 0.51 -17.36
C ILE A 162 15.70 0.46 -18.36
N HIS A 163 15.38 0.00 -19.55
CA HIS A 163 16.30 -0.01 -20.69
C HIS A 163 16.01 1.16 -21.61
N HIS A 164 17.03 1.97 -21.90
CA HIS A 164 16.96 2.99 -22.91
C HIS A 164 17.34 2.40 -24.26
N TRP A 165 16.35 2.21 -25.12
CA TRP A 165 16.55 1.56 -26.44
C TRP A 165 17.51 2.31 -27.37
N GLU A 166 17.56 3.64 -27.22
CA GLU A 166 18.37 4.51 -28.11
C GLU A 166 19.87 4.38 -27.86
N ASP A 167 20.30 4.16 -26.63
CA ASP A 167 21.73 4.15 -26.28
C ASP A 167 22.18 2.92 -25.49
N ARG A 168 21.30 1.92 -25.36
CA ARG A 168 21.53 0.66 -24.63
C ARG A 168 21.95 0.83 -23.17
N ARG A 169 21.70 2.01 -22.59
CA ARG A 169 21.92 2.21 -21.16
C ARG A 169 20.84 1.51 -20.35
N VAL A 170 21.26 0.96 -19.22
CA VAL A 170 20.37 0.46 -18.17
C VAL A 170 20.49 1.40 -16.99
N ASP A 171 19.41 2.04 -16.61
CA ASP A 171 19.39 2.85 -15.42
C ASP A 171 19.39 1.94 -14.18
N ILE A 172 20.54 1.81 -13.54
CA ILE A 172 20.69 1.06 -12.29
C ILE A 172 19.83 1.76 -11.21
N GLY A 173 18.96 0.98 -10.60
CA GLY A 173 18.06 1.49 -9.55
C GLY A 173 16.76 2.11 -10.07
N LYS A 174 16.53 2.16 -11.36
CA LYS A 174 15.23 2.49 -11.95
C LYS A 174 14.58 1.26 -12.55
N TRP A 175 13.30 1.08 -12.23
CA TRP A 175 12.54 -0.10 -12.59
C TRP A 175 11.24 0.27 -13.27
N SER A 176 10.83 -0.54 -14.24
CA SER A 176 9.50 -0.50 -14.82
C SER A 176 8.73 -1.75 -14.44
N ILE A 177 7.43 -1.57 -14.22
CA ILE A 177 6.52 -2.69 -14.10
C ILE A 177 5.87 -2.92 -15.45
N VAL A 178 5.99 -4.13 -15.94
CA VAL A 178 5.42 -4.56 -17.22
C VAL A 178 4.30 -5.54 -16.94
N VAL A 179 3.13 -5.24 -17.47
CA VAL A 179 1.97 -6.14 -17.44
C VAL A 179 1.82 -6.75 -18.82
N GLY A 180 2.01 -8.04 -18.92
CA GLY A 180 1.82 -8.80 -20.15
C GLY A 180 0.47 -9.48 -20.18
N ALA A 181 -0.29 -9.28 -21.26
CA ALA A 181 -1.50 -10.04 -21.53
C ALA A 181 -1.13 -11.49 -21.92
N LEU A 182 -1.79 -12.46 -21.33
CA LEU A 182 -1.63 -13.88 -21.66
C LEU A 182 -2.70 -14.38 -22.65
N LYS A 183 -3.65 -13.50 -23.00
CA LYS A 183 -4.69 -13.73 -24.00
C LYS A 183 -5.02 -12.43 -24.74
N ASP A 184 -5.74 -12.53 -25.84
CA ASP A 184 -6.31 -11.38 -26.51
C ASP A 184 -7.49 -10.81 -25.70
N PHE A 185 -7.54 -9.48 -25.55
CA PHE A 185 -8.63 -8.76 -24.90
C PHE A 185 -9.41 -7.96 -25.95
N LYS A 186 -10.72 -7.89 -25.75
CA LYS A 186 -11.59 -6.98 -26.49
C LYS A 186 -11.85 -5.73 -25.66
N PRO A 187 -12.18 -4.60 -26.29
CA PRO A 187 -12.61 -3.41 -25.55
C PRO A 187 -13.76 -3.74 -24.60
N GLY A 188 -13.59 -3.41 -23.31
CA GLY A 188 -14.57 -3.68 -22.26
C GLY A 188 -14.36 -5.00 -21.49
N ASP A 189 -13.45 -5.86 -21.92
CA ASP A 189 -13.10 -7.04 -21.13
C ASP A 189 -12.41 -6.64 -19.82
N PRO A 190 -12.76 -7.29 -18.71
CA PRO A 190 -12.07 -7.03 -17.43
C PRO A 190 -10.65 -7.57 -17.49
N VAL A 191 -9.69 -6.76 -17.01
CA VAL A 191 -8.29 -7.18 -16.83
C VAL A 191 -8.15 -7.79 -15.44
N ARG A 192 -7.57 -8.98 -15.36
CA ARG A 192 -7.34 -9.72 -14.11
C ARG A 192 -5.91 -10.22 -14.06
N ILE A 193 -5.29 -10.10 -12.89
CA ILE A 193 -3.90 -10.47 -12.61
C ILE A 193 -3.79 -11.52 -11.50
#